data_5b8b42fc5ff47791772eb88d802241a1
#
_entry.id   5b8b42fc5ff47791772eb88d802241a1
#
_cell.length_a   1.000
_cell.length_b   1.000
_cell.length_c   1.000
_cell.angle_alpha   90.00
_cell.angle_beta   90.00
_cell.angle_gamma   90.00
#
_symmetry.space_group_name_H-M   'P 1'
#
loop_
_entity.id
_entity.type
_entity.pdbx_description
1 polymer ?
#
loop_
_entity_poly.entity_id
_entity_poly.type
_entity_poly.pdbx_seq_one_letter_code
_entity_poly.pdbx_strand_id
1 'polypeptide(L)'
;MLCMFAVLLLSVFSVVAPVHGLVVEQFRAPACERCAGHRGVTIATSTDDVVCAAVAGEIVFVGQVAGVAYVVERISADVRITYGQIQPLDSLTVGQQVDEGQPLGLAQSRVYIGVRVGTRPVHPLRYLGLAGARLVSSSRLLGVTRTRSR
;
A
#
# COMPACT_ATOMS: atom_id res chain seq x y z
N MET A 1 16.43 38.13 -26.63
CA MET A 1 16.00 37.96 -25.23
C MET A 1 15.07 36.78 -25.19
N LEU A 2 15.60 35.61 -24.84
CA LEU A 2 14.83 34.36 -24.77
C LEU A 2 14.43 34.18 -23.31
N CYS A 3 13.13 34.37 -22.98
CA CYS A 3 12.58 34.10 -21.67
C CYS A 3 12.45 32.59 -21.52
N MET A 4 13.39 31.97 -20.81
CA MET A 4 13.24 30.57 -20.36
C MET A 4 12.17 30.54 -19.27
N PHE A 5 10.97 30.07 -19.63
CA PHE A 5 9.98 29.66 -18.64
C PHE A 5 10.45 28.35 -18.01
N ALA A 6 11.00 28.47 -16.80
CA ALA A 6 11.20 27.32 -15.94
C ALA A 6 9.83 26.77 -15.53
N VAL A 7 9.37 25.70 -16.17
CA VAL A 7 8.21 24.95 -15.72
C VAL A 7 8.63 24.21 -14.45
N LEU A 8 8.23 24.75 -13.31
CA LEU A 8 8.37 24.08 -12.02
C LEU A 8 7.38 22.91 -12.00
N LEU A 9 7.87 21.70 -12.32
CA LEU A 9 7.11 20.46 -12.13
C LEU A 9 6.92 20.25 -10.61
N LEU A 10 5.78 20.71 -10.08
CA LEU A 10 5.34 20.28 -8.78
C LEU A 10 5.04 18.77 -8.89
N SER A 11 5.92 17.96 -8.34
CA SER A 11 5.64 16.55 -8.11
C SER A 11 4.55 16.47 -7.06
N VAL A 12 3.32 16.28 -7.49
CA VAL A 12 2.21 15.96 -6.60
C VAL A 12 2.45 14.55 -6.10
N PHE A 13 2.87 14.42 -4.84
CA PHE A 13 2.88 13.12 -4.18
C PHE A 13 1.44 12.71 -3.95
N SER A 14 0.95 11.82 -4.78
CA SER A 14 -0.35 11.23 -4.65
C SER A 14 -0.21 9.90 -3.89
N VAL A 15 -1.14 9.61 -2.99
CA VAL A 15 -1.19 8.39 -2.19
C VAL A 15 -2.55 7.75 -2.34
N VAL A 16 -2.57 6.46 -2.65
CA VAL A 16 -3.81 5.68 -2.72
C VAL A 16 -3.83 4.59 -1.65
N ALA A 17 -5.02 4.17 -1.23
CA ALA A 17 -5.15 3.01 -0.36
C ALA A 17 -4.68 1.76 -1.12
N PRO A 18 -3.70 1.01 -0.57
CA PRO A 18 -3.14 -0.15 -1.27
C PRO A 18 -4.15 -1.29 -1.46
N VAL A 19 -5.10 -1.39 -0.57
CA VAL A 19 -6.22 -2.35 -0.64
C VAL A 19 -7.41 -1.81 0.14
N HIS A 20 -8.62 -2.22 -0.22
CA HIS A 20 -9.84 -1.89 0.51
C HIS A 20 -10.15 -2.96 1.54
N GLY A 21 -10.61 -2.57 2.74
CA GLY A 21 -10.96 -3.51 3.78
C GLY A 21 -11.01 -2.87 5.16
N LEU A 22 -11.09 -3.72 6.18
CA LEU A 22 -11.11 -3.30 7.59
C LEU A 22 -9.78 -3.61 8.25
N VAL A 23 -9.24 -2.66 9.00
CA VAL A 23 -8.05 -2.90 9.82
C VAL A 23 -8.45 -3.82 10.98
N VAL A 24 -7.89 -5.02 10.99
CA VAL A 24 -8.14 -6.05 12.03
C VAL A 24 -7.00 -6.18 13.02
N GLU A 25 -5.79 -5.76 12.65
CA GLU A 25 -4.65 -5.67 13.55
C GLU A 25 -3.98 -4.31 13.40
N GLN A 26 -3.88 -3.60 14.53
CA GLN A 26 -3.31 -2.26 14.57
C GLN A 26 -1.78 -2.31 14.73
N PHE A 27 -1.12 -1.25 14.26
CA PHE A 27 0.29 -1.05 14.52
C PHE A 27 0.55 -0.90 16.03
N ARG A 28 1.53 -1.65 16.52
CA ARG A 28 2.06 -1.55 17.88
C ARG A 28 3.57 -1.48 17.82
N ALA A 29 4.11 -0.30 18.05
CA ALA A 29 5.55 -0.10 18.04
C ALA A 29 6.23 -1.11 19.01
N PRO A 30 7.23 -1.90 18.56
CA PRO A 30 7.99 -2.73 19.48
C PRO A 30 8.83 -1.85 20.41
N ALA A 31 8.97 -2.27 21.66
CA ALA A 31 9.78 -1.56 22.65
C ALA A 31 11.29 -1.63 22.35
N CYS A 32 11.72 -2.62 21.60
CA CYS A 32 13.09 -2.79 21.07
C CYS A 32 13.06 -3.51 19.73
N GLU A 33 14.20 -3.56 19.03
CA GLU A 33 14.30 -4.16 17.70
C GLU A 33 13.82 -5.62 17.65
N ARG A 34 14.07 -6.39 18.70
CA ARG A 34 13.68 -7.81 18.83
C ARG A 34 12.46 -8.03 19.74
N CYS A 35 11.89 -6.96 20.29
CA CYS A 35 10.73 -7.07 21.16
C CYS A 35 9.46 -7.40 20.38
N ALA A 36 8.48 -7.97 21.09
CA ALA A 36 7.15 -8.21 20.56
C ALA A 36 6.47 -6.88 20.16
N GLY A 37 5.71 -6.92 19.09
CA GLY A 37 4.96 -5.80 18.55
C GLY A 37 4.31 -6.21 17.23
N HIS A 38 3.55 -5.30 16.64
CA HIS A 38 3.02 -5.43 15.29
C HIS A 38 3.56 -4.29 14.44
N ARG A 39 4.51 -4.59 13.55
CA ARG A 39 5.31 -3.59 12.81
C ARG A 39 4.61 -3.00 11.59
N GLY A 40 3.33 -3.28 11.45
CA GLY A 40 2.47 -2.82 10.38
C GLY A 40 1.01 -2.83 10.81
N VAL A 41 0.11 -2.83 9.85
CA VAL A 41 -1.31 -3.07 10.04
C VAL A 41 -1.73 -4.28 9.22
N THR A 42 -2.71 -5.03 9.69
CA THR A 42 -3.34 -6.10 8.92
C THR A 42 -4.75 -5.67 8.54
N ILE A 43 -5.06 -5.76 7.27
CA ILE A 43 -6.33 -5.38 6.67
C ILE A 43 -7.04 -6.65 6.22
N ALA A 44 -8.24 -6.90 6.76
CA ALA A 44 -9.13 -7.95 6.24
C ALA A 44 -9.80 -7.45 4.98
N THR A 45 -9.73 -8.24 3.91
CA THR A 45 -10.22 -7.91 2.58
C THR A 45 -10.80 -9.16 1.92
N SER A 46 -11.37 -9.04 0.75
CA SER A 46 -11.80 -10.22 -0.02
C SER A 46 -10.60 -10.91 -0.66
N THR A 47 -10.67 -12.23 -0.75
CA THR A 47 -9.68 -12.99 -1.54
C THR A 47 -9.72 -12.51 -2.99
N ASP A 48 -8.55 -12.41 -3.61
CA ASP A 48 -8.34 -11.90 -4.98
C ASP A 48 -8.61 -10.40 -5.18
N ASP A 49 -8.87 -9.63 -4.10
CA ASP A 49 -8.83 -8.17 -4.21
C ASP A 49 -7.45 -7.70 -4.68
N VAL A 50 -7.43 -6.74 -5.60
CA VAL A 50 -6.17 -6.21 -6.13
C VAL A 50 -5.47 -5.38 -5.07
N VAL A 51 -4.19 -5.69 -4.83
CA VAL A 51 -3.30 -4.90 -3.98
C VAL A 51 -2.42 -4.04 -4.87
N CYS A 52 -2.46 -2.73 -4.64
CA CYS A 52 -1.76 -1.73 -5.45
C CYS A 52 -0.63 -1.06 -4.67
N ALA A 53 0.33 -0.50 -5.39
CA ALA A 53 1.33 0.39 -4.82
C ALA A 53 0.64 1.64 -4.24
N ALA A 54 0.91 1.94 -2.97
CA ALA A 54 0.31 3.09 -2.28
C ALA A 54 0.84 4.43 -2.80
N VAL A 55 2.06 4.45 -3.27
CA VAL A 55 2.79 5.58 -3.88
C VAL A 55 3.66 5.05 -5.02
N ALA A 56 4.27 5.94 -5.78
CA ALA A 56 5.25 5.54 -6.79
C ALA A 56 6.58 5.14 -6.11
N GLY A 57 7.24 4.11 -6.63
CA GLY A 57 8.51 3.63 -6.10
C GLY A 57 9.17 2.55 -6.95
N GLU A 58 10.13 1.85 -6.38
CA GLU A 58 10.88 0.76 -7.01
C GLU A 58 10.68 -0.53 -6.23
N ILE A 59 10.37 -1.62 -6.91
CA ILE A 59 10.30 -2.94 -6.30
C ILE A 59 11.71 -3.43 -5.95
N VAL A 60 11.96 -3.68 -4.68
CA VAL A 60 13.26 -4.14 -4.18
C VAL A 60 13.26 -5.57 -3.68
N PHE A 61 12.09 -6.16 -3.49
CA PHE A 61 11.93 -7.56 -3.11
C PHE A 61 10.59 -8.12 -3.58
N VAL A 62 10.62 -9.32 -4.12
CA VAL A 62 9.45 -10.16 -4.41
C VAL A 62 9.80 -11.58 -4.01
N GLY A 63 9.09 -12.17 -3.07
CA GLY A 63 9.42 -13.53 -2.63
C GLY A 63 8.67 -13.96 -1.38
N GLN A 64 9.08 -15.10 -0.83
CA GLN A 64 8.50 -15.66 0.39
C GLN A 64 9.51 -15.63 1.53
N VAL A 65 9.01 -15.33 2.74
CA VAL A 65 9.75 -15.45 3.99
C VAL A 65 8.87 -16.25 4.95
N ALA A 66 9.39 -17.38 5.43
CA ALA A 66 8.66 -18.30 6.32
C ALA A 66 7.26 -18.71 5.78
N GLY A 67 7.17 -18.95 4.47
CA GLY A 67 5.92 -19.39 3.81
C GLY A 67 4.93 -18.26 3.50
N VAL A 68 5.23 -17.02 3.85
CA VAL A 68 4.40 -15.85 3.55
C VAL A 68 5.03 -15.06 2.40
N ALA A 69 4.23 -14.74 1.39
CA ALA A 69 4.69 -13.95 0.26
C ALA A 69 4.67 -12.45 0.60
N TYR A 70 5.71 -11.76 0.16
CA TYR A 70 5.91 -10.32 0.35
C TYR A 70 6.38 -9.65 -0.92
N VAL A 71 5.94 -8.42 -1.09
CA VAL A 71 6.52 -7.45 -2.02
C VAL A 71 7.02 -6.28 -1.19
N VAL A 72 8.24 -5.82 -1.45
CA VAL A 72 8.81 -4.63 -0.81
C VAL A 72 9.10 -3.59 -1.87
N GLU A 73 8.58 -2.41 -1.64
CA GLU A 73 8.74 -1.23 -2.46
C GLU A 73 9.61 -0.20 -1.72
N ARG A 74 10.59 0.37 -2.40
CA ARG A 74 11.39 1.50 -1.94
C ARG A 74 10.84 2.78 -2.54
N ILE A 75 10.41 3.70 -1.70
CA ILE A 75 9.83 4.98 -2.13
C ILE A 75 10.79 6.17 -1.99
N SER A 76 11.85 5.98 -1.20
CA SER A 76 12.97 6.92 -1.08
C SER A 76 14.22 6.18 -0.59
N ALA A 77 15.34 6.89 -0.43
CA ALA A 77 16.59 6.28 0.06
C ALA A 77 16.40 5.49 1.36
N ASP A 78 15.57 6.01 2.28
CA ASP A 78 15.40 5.45 3.62
C ASP A 78 14.03 4.80 3.87
N VAL A 79 13.07 4.93 2.94
CA VAL A 79 11.70 4.49 3.19
C VAL A 79 11.30 3.32 2.32
N ARG A 80 10.79 2.28 2.97
CA ARG A 80 10.26 1.06 2.33
C ARG A 80 8.86 0.77 2.82
N ILE A 81 8.02 0.34 1.88
CA ILE A 81 6.70 -0.22 2.15
C ILE A 81 6.76 -1.72 1.91
N THR A 82 6.22 -2.50 2.83
CA THR A 82 6.10 -3.95 2.74
C THR A 82 4.63 -4.33 2.60
N TYR A 83 4.32 -5.07 1.55
CA TYR A 83 3.02 -5.68 1.29
C TYR A 83 3.15 -7.17 1.52
N GLY A 84 2.46 -7.71 2.51
CA GLY A 84 2.53 -9.12 2.89
C GLY A 84 1.19 -9.82 2.78
N GLN A 85 1.22 -11.16 2.75
CA GLN A 85 0.04 -12.01 2.58
C GLN A 85 -0.68 -11.73 1.25
N ILE A 86 0.10 -11.48 0.22
CA ILE A 86 -0.40 -11.29 -1.15
C ILE A 86 0.19 -12.34 -2.07
N GLN A 87 -0.49 -12.61 -3.17
CA GLN A 87 0.07 -13.35 -4.28
C GLN A 87 0.62 -12.32 -5.30
N PRO A 88 1.94 -12.13 -5.41
CA PRO A 88 2.51 -11.20 -6.36
C PRO A 88 2.11 -11.56 -7.79
N LEU A 89 1.97 -10.54 -8.65
CA LEU A 89 1.79 -10.78 -10.08
C LEU A 89 3.06 -11.42 -10.67
N ASP A 90 2.90 -12.38 -11.56
CA ASP A 90 4.02 -13.07 -12.23
C ASP A 90 4.89 -12.10 -13.04
N SER A 91 4.32 -11.00 -13.51
CA SER A 91 5.01 -9.95 -14.24
C SER A 91 5.81 -8.99 -13.37
N LEU A 92 5.66 -9.05 -12.04
CA LEU A 92 6.33 -8.15 -11.12
C LEU A 92 7.78 -8.59 -10.89
N THR A 93 8.73 -7.69 -11.14
CA THR A 93 10.17 -7.99 -11.04
C THR A 93 10.88 -7.01 -10.12
N VAL A 94 11.94 -7.50 -9.44
CA VAL A 94 12.85 -6.63 -8.66
C VAL A 94 13.55 -5.64 -9.59
N GLY A 95 13.63 -4.38 -9.18
CA GLY A 95 14.17 -3.27 -9.96
C GLY A 95 13.12 -2.54 -10.80
N GLN A 96 11.90 -3.07 -10.91
CA GLN A 96 10.81 -2.44 -11.64
C GLN A 96 10.35 -1.15 -10.94
N GLN A 97 10.19 -0.08 -11.73
CA GLN A 97 9.50 1.12 -11.27
C GLN A 97 7.99 0.89 -11.33
N VAL A 98 7.30 1.29 -10.28
CA VAL A 98 5.84 1.22 -10.20
C VAL A 98 5.27 2.60 -9.91
N ASP A 99 4.12 2.88 -10.51
CA ASP A 99 3.35 4.08 -10.24
C ASP A 99 2.38 3.84 -9.05
N GLU A 100 1.92 4.91 -8.43
CA GLU A 100 0.83 4.80 -7.46
C GLU A 100 -0.39 4.14 -8.09
N GLY A 101 -1.07 3.28 -7.34
CA GLY A 101 -2.23 2.55 -7.83
C GLY A 101 -1.90 1.41 -8.79
N GLN A 102 -0.64 1.21 -9.16
CA GLN A 102 -0.25 0.08 -10.02
C GLN A 102 -0.43 -1.24 -9.28
N PRO A 103 -1.09 -2.24 -9.89
CA PRO A 103 -1.27 -3.56 -9.28
C PRO A 103 0.06 -4.25 -8.97
N LEU A 104 0.19 -4.77 -7.76
CA LEU A 104 1.34 -5.55 -7.29
C LEU A 104 1.03 -7.03 -7.14
N GLY A 105 -0.21 -7.37 -6.81
CA GLY A 105 -0.64 -8.74 -6.56
C GLY A 105 -2.10 -8.82 -6.14
N LEU A 106 -2.49 -10.02 -5.71
CA LEU A 106 -3.84 -10.32 -5.24
C LEU A 106 -3.82 -10.67 -3.74
N ALA A 107 -4.83 -10.21 -3.01
CA ALA A 107 -4.98 -10.47 -1.60
C ALA A 107 -5.34 -11.94 -1.30
N GLN A 108 -4.89 -12.43 -0.14
CA GLN A 108 -5.25 -13.77 0.37
C GLN A 108 -6.21 -13.68 1.57
N SER A 109 -7.25 -12.87 1.52
CA SER A 109 -8.19 -12.55 2.59
C SER A 109 -7.68 -11.58 3.67
N ARG A 110 -6.39 -11.47 3.85
CA ARG A 110 -5.73 -10.49 4.72
C ARG A 110 -4.52 -9.94 4.01
N VAL A 111 -4.25 -8.66 4.20
CA VAL A 111 -3.05 -8.00 3.66
C VAL A 111 -2.32 -7.31 4.79
N TYR A 112 -1.05 -7.60 4.92
CA TYR A 112 -0.15 -6.89 5.83
C TYR A 112 0.46 -5.70 5.12
N ILE A 113 0.41 -4.52 5.73
CA ILE A 113 1.08 -3.32 5.26
C ILE A 113 2.03 -2.82 6.34
N GLY A 114 3.31 -2.75 6.02
CA GLY A 114 4.34 -2.19 6.89
C GLY A 114 5.08 -1.03 6.24
N VAL A 115 5.49 -0.04 7.02
CA VAL A 115 6.36 1.05 6.57
C VAL A 115 7.57 1.14 7.50
N ARG A 116 8.75 1.25 6.91
CA ARG A 116 10.00 1.49 7.64
C ARG A 116 10.68 2.75 7.14
N VAL A 117 11.14 3.55 8.10
CA VAL A 117 12.05 4.67 7.86
C VAL A 117 13.41 4.27 8.43
N GLY A 118 14.38 4.01 7.56
CA GLY A 118 15.61 3.33 7.95
C GLY A 118 15.31 1.92 8.47
N THR A 119 15.73 1.63 9.70
CA THR A 119 15.44 0.37 10.39
C THR A 119 14.19 0.42 11.25
N ARG A 120 13.59 1.61 11.46
CA ARG A 120 12.49 1.83 12.39
C ARG A 120 11.13 1.63 11.72
N PRO A 121 10.27 0.73 12.23
CA PRO A 121 8.89 0.63 11.77
C PRO A 121 8.11 1.85 12.26
N VAL A 122 7.24 2.38 11.40
CA VAL A 122 6.34 3.48 11.68
C VAL A 122 4.90 3.08 11.37
N HIS A 123 3.93 3.81 11.92
CA HIS A 123 2.51 3.51 11.70
C HIS A 123 2.14 3.75 10.23
N PRO A 124 1.82 2.70 9.44
CA PRO A 124 1.66 2.81 7.99
C PRO A 124 0.60 3.81 7.56
N LEU A 125 -0.60 3.71 8.14
CA LEU A 125 -1.72 4.58 7.75
C LEU A 125 -1.49 6.05 8.10
N ARG A 126 -0.79 6.33 9.19
CA ARG A 126 -0.41 7.71 9.55
C ARG A 126 0.66 8.23 8.61
N TYR A 127 1.67 7.42 8.32
CA TYR A 127 2.75 7.79 7.41
C TYR A 127 2.22 8.11 6.00
N LEU A 128 1.30 7.29 5.51
CA LEU A 128 0.67 7.46 4.20
C LEU A 128 -0.49 8.48 4.19
N GLY A 129 -0.82 9.11 5.34
CA GLY A 129 -1.95 10.04 5.40
C GLY A 129 -3.33 9.39 5.25
N LEU A 130 -3.42 8.08 5.47
CA LEU A 130 -4.66 7.29 5.36
C LEU A 130 -5.34 7.06 6.73
N ALA A 131 -4.80 7.62 7.81
CA ALA A 131 -5.38 7.51 9.14
C ALA A 131 -6.74 8.20 9.18
N GLY A 132 -7.79 7.45 9.54
CA GLY A 132 -9.18 7.93 9.53
C GLY A 132 -9.94 7.69 8.23
N ALA A 133 -9.29 7.30 7.15
CA ALA A 133 -9.97 6.82 5.96
C ALA A 133 -10.58 5.44 6.24
N ARG A 134 -11.90 5.32 6.06
CA ARG A 134 -12.51 4.00 5.89
C ARG A 134 -12.05 3.49 4.54
N LEU A 135 -11.30 2.40 4.51
CA LEU A 135 -10.90 1.72 3.28
C LEU A 135 -12.13 1.01 2.71
N VAL A 136 -13.06 1.77 2.14
CA VAL A 136 -14.33 1.26 1.62
C VAL A 136 -14.14 0.93 0.13
N SER A 137 -14.56 -0.26 -0.27
CA SER A 137 -14.61 -0.65 -1.68
C SER A 137 -15.46 0.34 -2.48
N SER A 138 -14.95 0.84 -3.61
CA SER A 138 -15.66 1.75 -4.50
C SER A 138 -16.83 1.09 -5.28
N SER A 139 -17.10 -0.19 -5.05
CA SER A 139 -18.24 -0.89 -5.69
C SER A 139 -19.62 -0.45 -5.22
N ARG A 140 -19.73 0.49 -4.27
CA ARG A 140 -21.01 1.07 -3.84
C ARG A 140 -21.40 2.40 -4.49
N LEU A 141 -20.64 2.90 -5.45
CA LEU A 141 -20.97 4.17 -6.12
C LEU A 141 -21.85 4.03 -7.37
N LEU A 142 -22.27 2.82 -7.73
CA LEU A 142 -23.34 2.62 -8.70
C LEU A 142 -24.66 2.47 -7.94
N GLY A 143 -25.17 3.60 -7.43
CA GLY A 143 -26.51 3.71 -6.91
C GLY A 143 -27.51 3.42 -8.04
N VAL A 144 -28.08 2.21 -8.03
CA VAL A 144 -29.26 1.89 -8.80
C VAL A 144 -30.39 2.76 -8.26
N THR A 145 -30.70 3.81 -8.98
CA THR A 145 -31.94 4.56 -8.81
C THR A 145 -33.11 3.64 -9.18
N ARG A 146 -33.76 3.05 -8.18
CA ARG A 146 -35.00 2.35 -8.34
C ARG A 146 -36.07 3.40 -8.63
N THR A 147 -36.40 3.59 -9.88
CA THR A 147 -37.61 4.35 -10.29
C THR A 147 -38.81 3.57 -9.81
N ARG A 148 -39.53 4.13 -8.86
CA ARG A 148 -40.84 3.65 -8.41
C ARG A 148 -41.84 4.16 -9.45
N SER A 149 -42.31 3.30 -10.36
CA SER A 149 -43.49 3.59 -11.16
C SER A 149 -44.76 3.30 -10.36
N ARG A 150 -45.66 4.23 -10.38
CA ARG A 150 -47.03 4.12 -9.87
C ARG A 150 -47.86 3.20 -10.77
#